data_0377c2741d1decdc3252b540e12b045c
#
_entry.id   0377c2741d1decdc3252b540e12b045c
#
_cell.length_a   1.000
_cell.length_b   1.000
_cell.length_c   1.000
_cell.angle_alpha   90.00
_cell.angle_beta   90.00
_cell.angle_gamma   90.00
#
_symmetry.space_group_name_H-M   'P 1'
#
loop_
_entity.id
_entity.type
_entity.pdbx_description
1 polymer ?
#
loop_
_entity_poly.entity_id
_entity_poly.type
_entity_poly.pdbx_seq_one_letter_code
_entity_poly.pdbx_strand_id
1 'polypeptide(L)'
;MIQINKLRKVYDNGHEALKSINLEMNEGELVCLLGPSGCGKTTILNLLAGLLDPTSGDIKFNDISVIDKHPKDRNIGLVFQNYALYPHMTVLENVMFPLTVGNKKMPKSEAMEIAKKYMKITSIEELANKKPGQMSGGQQQRVAITRALVQNPKILLLDEPLSNLDARLRLKIREEIRRLVKEIGITTIFVTHDQEEALSISDRIVLMNEGVVQQFDIPQNLYLEPTNLFVAQFMGNPIINIFEMNKEDNILKGEHFDIDLNLLLKDRFKSELTEEKYIVGIRPEYFITSENHLFKTKIETVELIGKDCIVNFNVNGVYAKSITDVNQNIRENDEVGFDIDYNGIYLFQENGVRVY
;
A
#
# COMPACT_ATOMS: atom_id res chain seq x y z
N MET A 1 2.46 -16.99 12.04
CA MET A 1 2.25 -15.65 12.61
C MET A 1 3.58 -14.91 12.70
N ILE A 2 3.62 -13.63 12.31
CA ILE A 2 4.80 -12.74 12.42
C ILE A 2 4.48 -11.67 13.44
N GLN A 3 5.35 -11.50 14.43
CA GLN A 3 5.22 -10.45 15.44
C GLN A 3 6.47 -9.57 15.42
N ILE A 4 6.26 -8.27 15.36
CA ILE A 4 7.27 -7.23 15.45
C ILE A 4 6.98 -6.44 16.73
N ASN A 5 7.93 -6.43 17.66
CA ASN A 5 7.75 -5.83 18.98
C ASN A 5 8.77 -4.71 19.21
N LYS A 6 8.30 -3.47 19.30
CA LYS A 6 9.09 -2.26 19.55
C LYS A 6 10.35 -2.19 18.68
N LEU A 7 10.22 -2.59 17.39
CA LEU A 7 11.33 -2.67 16.46
C LEU A 7 11.83 -1.28 16.11
N ARG A 8 13.10 -1.03 16.37
CA ARG A 8 13.78 0.23 16.13
C ARG A 8 15.03 0.02 15.27
N LYS A 9 15.28 0.90 14.31
CA LYS A 9 16.50 0.91 13.51
C LYS A 9 17.02 2.32 13.34
N VAL A 10 18.26 2.52 13.82
CA VAL A 10 19.06 3.70 13.57
C VAL A 10 20.29 3.25 12.76
N TYR A 11 20.57 3.93 11.67
CA TYR A 11 21.76 3.72 10.86
C TYR A 11 22.98 4.46 11.44
N ASP A 12 24.18 4.09 11.02
CA ASP A 12 25.45 4.65 11.52
C ASP A 12 25.56 6.18 11.31
N ASN A 13 24.87 6.70 10.31
CA ASN A 13 24.77 8.14 10.04
C ASN A 13 23.80 8.89 10.97
N GLY A 14 23.23 8.22 11.97
CA GLY A 14 22.25 8.77 12.91
C GLY A 14 20.81 8.81 12.40
N HIS A 15 20.53 8.40 11.16
CA HIS A 15 19.16 8.36 10.62
C HIS A 15 18.34 7.26 11.29
N GLU A 16 17.23 7.64 11.93
CA GLU A 16 16.29 6.72 12.55
C GLU A 16 15.21 6.30 11.54
N ALA A 17 15.42 5.16 10.90
CA ALA A 17 14.53 4.65 9.86
C ALA A 17 13.28 3.98 10.40
N LEU A 18 13.31 3.46 11.63
CA LEU A 18 12.16 2.86 12.32
C LEU A 18 12.11 3.33 13.78
N LYS A 19 10.94 3.83 14.18
CA LYS A 19 10.68 4.46 15.48
C LYS A 19 9.79 3.58 16.37
N SER A 20 10.33 2.45 16.87
CA SER A 20 9.63 1.55 17.81
C SER A 20 8.31 0.96 17.26
N ILE A 21 8.39 0.25 16.14
CA ILE A 21 7.22 -0.33 15.43
C ILE A 21 6.71 -1.57 16.14
N ASN A 22 5.37 -1.69 16.23
CA ASN A 22 4.68 -2.90 16.65
C ASN A 22 3.73 -3.35 15.53
N LEU A 23 3.81 -4.61 15.11
CA LEU A 23 2.96 -5.23 14.08
C LEU A 23 2.72 -6.68 14.40
N GLU A 24 1.52 -7.16 14.09
CA GLU A 24 1.16 -8.58 14.17
C GLU A 24 0.45 -9.00 12.88
N MET A 25 0.99 -10.03 12.21
CA MET A 25 0.49 -10.54 10.94
C MET A 25 0.16 -12.03 11.10
N ASN A 26 -0.99 -12.43 10.58
CA ASN A 26 -1.46 -13.80 10.69
C ASN A 26 -0.77 -14.75 9.68
N GLU A 27 -0.83 -16.05 9.95
CA GLU A 27 -0.36 -17.06 9.00
C GLU A 27 -1.23 -17.08 7.74
N GLY A 28 -0.62 -17.19 6.56
CA GLY A 28 -1.31 -17.18 5.27
C GLY A 28 -1.85 -15.81 4.84
N GLU A 29 -1.59 -14.75 5.61
CA GLU A 29 -2.02 -13.39 5.30
C GLU A 29 -1.08 -12.75 4.27
N LEU A 30 -1.64 -11.99 3.33
CA LEU A 30 -0.90 -11.11 2.44
C LEU A 30 -0.99 -9.68 2.97
N VAL A 31 0.10 -9.21 3.58
CA VAL A 31 0.19 -7.85 4.13
C VAL A 31 1.02 -6.97 3.21
N CYS A 32 0.50 -5.81 2.86
CA CYS A 32 1.24 -4.80 2.10
C CYS A 32 1.89 -3.77 3.03
N LEU A 33 3.18 -3.47 2.81
CA LEU A 33 3.85 -2.30 3.39
C LEU A 33 3.76 -1.17 2.37
N LEU A 34 3.01 -0.12 2.69
CA LEU A 34 2.72 1.02 1.84
C LEU A 34 3.24 2.32 2.46
N GLY A 35 3.58 3.31 1.66
CA GLY A 35 3.97 4.65 2.11
C GLY A 35 4.96 5.32 1.18
N PRO A 36 5.29 6.59 1.41
CA PRO A 36 6.22 7.35 0.57
C PRO A 36 7.63 6.75 0.57
N SER A 37 8.45 7.16 -0.40
CA SER A 37 9.86 6.74 -0.45
C SER A 37 10.60 7.16 0.82
N GLY A 38 11.43 6.26 1.34
CA GLY A 38 12.21 6.54 2.56
C GLY A 38 11.48 6.35 3.89
N CYS A 39 10.18 5.98 3.91
CA CYS A 39 9.44 5.81 5.17
C CYS A 39 9.80 4.55 5.99
N GLY A 40 10.71 3.68 5.53
CA GLY A 40 11.19 2.53 6.29
C GLY A 40 10.73 1.15 5.80
N LYS A 41 9.98 1.02 4.71
CA LYS A 41 9.45 -0.26 4.17
C LYS A 41 10.53 -1.29 3.90
N THR A 42 11.51 -0.95 3.06
CA THR A 42 12.65 -1.83 2.74
C THR A 42 13.52 -2.12 3.97
N THR A 43 13.58 -1.19 4.94
CA THR A 43 14.27 -1.43 6.22
C THR A 43 13.57 -2.54 7.02
N ILE A 44 12.23 -2.52 7.14
CA ILE A 44 11.46 -3.60 7.78
C ILE A 44 11.70 -4.91 7.05
N LEU A 45 11.60 -4.91 5.73
CA LEU A 45 11.79 -6.12 4.92
C LEU A 45 13.18 -6.73 5.15
N ASN A 46 14.24 -5.91 5.14
CA ASN A 46 15.61 -6.36 5.37
C ASN A 46 15.84 -6.87 6.81
N LEU A 47 15.20 -6.26 7.81
CA LEU A 47 15.23 -6.73 9.20
C LEU A 47 14.53 -8.10 9.34
N LEU A 48 13.39 -8.30 8.70
CA LEU A 48 12.68 -9.58 8.64
C LEU A 48 13.53 -10.65 7.97
N ALA A 49 14.17 -10.31 6.85
CA ALA A 49 15.06 -11.21 6.12
C ALA A 49 16.36 -11.54 6.87
N GLY A 50 16.74 -10.74 7.89
CA GLY A 50 18.00 -10.86 8.61
C GLY A 50 19.21 -10.33 7.83
N LEU A 51 18.95 -9.46 6.85
CA LEU A 51 19.99 -8.74 6.09
C LEU A 51 20.46 -7.48 6.83
N LEU A 52 19.70 -7.04 7.82
CA LEU A 52 20.02 -5.96 8.74
C LEU A 52 19.74 -6.41 10.17
N ASP A 53 20.52 -5.91 11.13
CA ASP A 53 20.27 -6.08 12.55
C ASP A 53 19.48 -4.87 13.07
N PRO A 54 18.48 -5.06 13.95
CA PRO A 54 17.79 -3.96 14.59
C PRO A 54 18.69 -3.26 15.61
N THR A 55 18.40 -2.00 15.91
CA THR A 55 19.04 -1.27 17.01
C THR A 55 18.46 -1.73 18.36
N SER A 56 17.14 -2.03 18.38
CA SER A 56 16.44 -2.62 19.52
C SER A 56 15.10 -3.20 19.08
N GLY A 57 14.44 -3.92 19.98
CA GLY A 57 13.17 -4.60 19.72
C GLY A 57 13.37 -6.05 19.32
N ASP A 58 12.28 -6.73 18.94
CA ASP A 58 12.30 -8.17 18.62
C ASP A 58 11.43 -8.48 17.41
N ILE A 59 11.80 -9.52 16.68
CA ILE A 59 11.02 -10.12 15.59
C ILE A 59 10.81 -11.59 15.92
N LYS A 60 9.55 -12.03 15.93
CA LYS A 60 9.20 -13.43 16.19
C LYS A 60 8.45 -14.04 15.02
N PHE A 61 8.79 -15.30 14.71
CA PHE A 61 8.03 -16.16 13.82
C PHE A 61 7.47 -17.32 14.65
N ASN A 62 6.12 -17.42 14.73
CA ASN A 62 5.42 -18.38 15.57
C ASN A 62 5.99 -18.40 17.00
N ASP A 63 6.00 -17.23 17.64
CA ASP A 63 6.46 -16.96 19.02
C ASP A 63 7.98 -17.19 19.27
N ILE A 64 8.73 -17.58 18.26
CA ILE A 64 10.18 -17.81 18.36
C ILE A 64 10.91 -16.58 17.81
N SER A 65 11.76 -15.94 18.63
CA SER A 65 12.64 -14.85 18.19
C SER A 65 13.59 -15.33 17.09
N VAL A 66 13.76 -14.46 16.07
CA VAL A 66 14.62 -14.72 14.91
C VAL A 66 15.77 -13.70 14.78
N ILE A 67 15.92 -12.80 15.75
CA ILE A 67 16.93 -11.73 15.69
C ILE A 67 18.33 -12.34 15.51
N ASP A 68 18.69 -13.34 16.33
CA ASP A 68 20.01 -13.99 16.30
C ASP A 68 20.13 -15.06 15.19
N LYS A 69 19.07 -15.30 14.40
CA LYS A 69 19.13 -16.28 13.32
C LYS A 69 19.73 -15.69 12.06
N HIS A 70 20.69 -16.38 11.49
CA HIS A 70 21.24 -16.03 10.17
C HIS A 70 20.11 -16.07 9.10
N PRO A 71 20.13 -15.21 8.05
CA PRO A 71 19.11 -15.17 6.99
C PRO A 71 18.71 -16.54 6.44
N LYS A 72 19.68 -17.41 6.14
CA LYS A 72 19.47 -18.77 5.62
C LYS A 72 18.65 -19.69 6.55
N ASP A 73 18.62 -19.39 7.85
CA ASP A 73 17.97 -20.22 8.87
C ASP A 73 16.58 -19.67 9.28
N ARG A 74 16.16 -18.52 8.70
CA ARG A 74 14.85 -17.91 8.93
C ARG A 74 13.72 -18.54 8.12
N ASN A 75 14.03 -19.40 7.16
CA ASN A 75 13.09 -20.07 6.26
C ASN A 75 12.17 -19.09 5.49
N ILE A 76 12.79 -18.09 4.87
CA ILE A 76 12.16 -17.02 4.11
C ILE A 76 12.51 -17.12 2.64
N GLY A 77 11.55 -16.92 1.76
CA GLY A 77 11.78 -16.61 0.35
C GLY A 77 11.80 -15.10 0.14
N LEU A 78 12.84 -14.58 -0.50
CA LEU A 78 12.97 -13.14 -0.77
C LEU A 78 13.09 -12.90 -2.29
N VAL A 79 12.28 -11.98 -2.79
CA VAL A 79 12.33 -11.47 -4.16
C VAL A 79 12.69 -9.99 -4.11
N PHE A 80 13.82 -9.65 -4.70
CA PHE A 80 14.29 -8.26 -4.80
C PHE A 80 13.64 -7.52 -5.97
N GLN A 81 13.63 -6.21 -5.93
CA GLN A 81 13.08 -5.32 -6.94
C GLN A 81 13.65 -5.58 -8.36
N ASN A 82 14.92 -5.93 -8.46
CA ASN A 82 15.59 -6.26 -9.73
C ASN A 82 15.56 -7.76 -10.08
N TYR A 83 14.70 -8.53 -9.37
CA TYR A 83 14.56 -9.99 -9.48
C TYR A 83 15.80 -10.81 -9.14
N ALA A 84 17.00 -10.24 -9.21
CA ALA A 84 18.32 -10.84 -8.93
C ALA A 84 18.52 -12.23 -9.56
N LEU A 85 18.04 -12.45 -10.79
CA LEU A 85 18.24 -13.69 -11.53
C LEU A 85 19.70 -13.81 -11.99
N TYR A 86 20.21 -15.04 -12.02
CA TYR A 86 21.55 -15.34 -12.55
C TYR A 86 21.52 -15.31 -14.08
N PRO A 87 22.14 -14.30 -14.74
CA PRO A 87 21.95 -14.05 -16.18
C PRO A 87 22.58 -15.12 -17.07
N HIS A 88 23.58 -15.85 -16.58
CA HIS A 88 24.27 -16.91 -17.28
C HIS A 88 23.56 -18.27 -17.19
N MET A 89 22.63 -18.44 -16.25
CA MET A 89 21.86 -19.66 -16.00
C MET A 89 20.54 -19.64 -16.77
N THR A 90 20.04 -20.79 -17.17
CA THR A 90 18.68 -20.98 -17.67
C THR A 90 17.65 -20.78 -16.54
N VAL A 91 16.36 -20.69 -16.89
CA VAL A 91 15.25 -20.64 -15.92
C VAL A 91 15.29 -21.85 -14.99
N LEU A 92 15.40 -23.07 -15.56
CA LEU A 92 15.48 -24.30 -14.77
C LEU A 92 16.65 -24.26 -13.78
N GLU A 93 17.82 -23.83 -14.24
CA GLU A 93 19.03 -23.73 -13.39
C GLU A 93 18.85 -22.65 -12.30
N ASN A 94 18.25 -21.50 -12.61
CA ASN A 94 17.91 -20.47 -11.62
C ASN A 94 17.00 -21.02 -10.52
N VAL A 95 15.96 -21.76 -10.90
CA VAL A 95 14.99 -22.34 -9.95
C VAL A 95 15.62 -23.47 -9.14
N MET A 96 16.48 -24.29 -9.73
CA MET A 96 17.18 -25.39 -9.04
C MET A 96 18.30 -24.90 -8.12
N PHE A 97 18.87 -23.72 -8.36
CA PHE A 97 20.07 -23.24 -7.66
C PHE A 97 19.94 -23.30 -6.13
N PRO A 98 18.85 -22.81 -5.50
CA PRO A 98 18.71 -22.86 -4.04
C PRO A 98 18.70 -24.29 -3.46
N LEU A 99 18.31 -25.28 -4.25
CA LEU A 99 18.24 -26.70 -3.85
C LEU A 99 19.57 -27.43 -3.99
N THR A 100 20.48 -26.90 -4.84
CA THR A 100 21.73 -27.58 -5.20
C THR A 100 22.94 -26.99 -4.47
N VAL A 101 22.77 -25.90 -3.72
CA VAL A 101 23.85 -25.21 -2.99
C VAL A 101 23.60 -25.20 -1.49
N GLY A 102 24.64 -24.96 -0.71
CA GLY A 102 24.56 -24.83 0.76
C GLY A 102 24.53 -26.16 1.50
N ASN A 103 24.23 -26.12 2.81
CA ASN A 103 24.28 -27.26 3.71
C ASN A 103 23.17 -28.31 3.50
N LYS A 104 22.07 -27.88 2.89
CA LYS A 104 20.88 -28.74 2.60
C LYS A 104 20.80 -29.13 1.12
N LYS A 105 21.95 -29.15 0.42
CA LYS A 105 22.02 -29.52 -0.99
C LYS A 105 21.46 -30.93 -1.23
N MET A 106 20.63 -31.09 -2.26
CA MET A 106 20.09 -32.37 -2.69
C MET A 106 20.67 -32.82 -4.04
N PRO A 107 20.51 -34.10 -4.42
CA PRO A 107 20.91 -34.58 -5.74
C PRO A 107 20.23 -33.80 -6.87
N LYS A 108 20.96 -33.58 -7.97
CA LYS A 108 20.48 -32.79 -9.11
C LYS A 108 19.16 -33.33 -9.71
N SER A 109 18.98 -34.66 -9.71
CA SER A 109 17.73 -35.31 -10.18
C SER A 109 16.52 -34.91 -9.34
N GLU A 110 16.66 -34.95 -8.01
CA GLU A 110 15.61 -34.59 -7.05
C GLU A 110 15.30 -33.08 -7.12
N ALA A 111 16.34 -32.25 -7.16
CA ALA A 111 16.20 -30.81 -7.35
C ALA A 111 15.44 -30.45 -8.63
N MET A 112 15.68 -31.20 -9.71
CA MET A 112 14.98 -31.02 -11.00
C MET A 112 13.49 -31.35 -10.89
N GLU A 113 13.13 -32.41 -10.21
CA GLU A 113 11.72 -32.81 -10.02
C GLU A 113 10.97 -31.74 -9.22
N ILE A 114 11.56 -31.28 -8.11
CA ILE A 114 10.98 -30.21 -7.29
C ILE A 114 10.89 -28.92 -8.10
N ALA A 115 11.93 -28.52 -8.80
CA ALA A 115 11.92 -27.33 -9.64
C ALA A 115 10.79 -27.37 -10.68
N LYS A 116 10.64 -28.49 -11.42
CA LYS A 116 9.57 -28.69 -12.41
C LYS A 116 8.17 -28.58 -11.76
N LYS A 117 7.98 -29.15 -10.57
CA LYS A 117 6.71 -29.03 -9.82
C LYS A 117 6.36 -27.55 -9.55
N TYR A 118 7.31 -26.75 -9.03
CA TYR A 118 7.05 -25.34 -8.77
C TYR A 118 6.92 -24.50 -10.04
N MET A 119 7.67 -24.82 -11.10
CA MET A 119 7.53 -24.20 -12.42
C MET A 119 6.11 -24.42 -13.00
N LYS A 120 5.52 -25.59 -12.76
CA LYS A 120 4.14 -25.88 -13.14
C LYS A 120 3.13 -25.04 -12.36
N ILE A 121 3.29 -24.94 -11.03
CA ILE A 121 2.44 -24.10 -10.16
C ILE A 121 2.45 -22.64 -10.60
N THR A 122 3.61 -22.15 -11.04
CA THR A 122 3.78 -20.75 -11.49
C THR A 122 3.63 -20.55 -13.00
N SER A 123 3.26 -21.60 -13.75
CA SER A 123 3.03 -21.58 -15.21
C SER A 123 4.21 -21.00 -16.00
N ILE A 124 5.43 -21.52 -15.76
CA ILE A 124 6.67 -21.13 -16.44
C ILE A 124 7.45 -22.32 -17.04
N GLU A 125 6.80 -23.47 -17.21
CA GLU A 125 7.47 -24.70 -17.70
C GLU A 125 8.08 -24.52 -19.08
N GLU A 126 7.38 -23.80 -19.97
CA GLU A 126 7.82 -23.50 -21.32
C GLU A 126 9.06 -22.60 -21.39
N LEU A 127 9.41 -21.95 -20.26
CA LEU A 127 10.57 -21.07 -20.16
C LEU A 127 11.85 -21.80 -19.69
N ALA A 128 11.77 -23.09 -19.36
CA ALA A 128 12.83 -23.85 -18.70
C ALA A 128 14.23 -23.65 -19.28
N ASN A 129 14.33 -23.61 -20.61
CA ASN A 129 15.60 -23.51 -21.34
C ASN A 129 16.00 -22.07 -21.70
N LYS A 130 15.15 -21.07 -21.43
CA LYS A 130 15.47 -19.66 -21.69
C LYS A 130 16.40 -19.11 -20.63
N LYS A 131 17.16 -18.07 -20.99
CA LYS A 131 17.96 -17.25 -20.07
C LYS A 131 17.20 -15.95 -19.73
N PRO A 132 17.51 -15.30 -18.60
CA PRO A 132 16.85 -14.05 -18.16
C PRO A 132 16.73 -12.99 -19.25
N GLY A 133 17.77 -12.73 -20.04
CA GLY A 133 17.75 -11.74 -21.12
C GLY A 133 16.81 -12.07 -22.30
N GLN A 134 16.21 -13.27 -22.34
CA GLN A 134 15.28 -13.72 -23.37
C GLN A 134 13.81 -13.65 -22.92
N MET A 135 13.56 -13.05 -21.75
CA MET A 135 12.25 -13.03 -21.10
C MET A 135 11.74 -11.60 -20.90
N SER A 136 10.41 -11.45 -20.93
CA SER A 136 9.78 -10.20 -20.47
C SER A 136 9.93 -10.01 -18.96
N GLY A 137 9.78 -8.77 -18.46
CA GLY A 137 9.85 -8.47 -17.04
C GLY A 137 8.90 -9.33 -16.19
N GLY A 138 7.66 -9.52 -16.62
CA GLY A 138 6.71 -10.40 -15.93
C GLY A 138 7.11 -11.87 -15.91
N GLN A 139 7.77 -12.36 -16.96
CA GLN A 139 8.34 -13.71 -16.98
C GLN A 139 9.52 -13.83 -16.01
N GLN A 140 10.41 -12.84 -15.98
CA GLN A 140 11.54 -12.80 -15.04
C GLN A 140 11.04 -12.77 -13.59
N GLN A 141 10.02 -12.00 -13.30
CA GLN A 141 9.39 -11.92 -11.99
C GLN A 141 8.81 -13.27 -11.54
N ARG A 142 8.05 -13.98 -12.41
CA ARG A 142 7.54 -15.32 -12.08
C ARG A 142 8.68 -16.29 -11.79
N VAL A 143 9.76 -16.24 -12.54
CA VAL A 143 10.96 -17.06 -12.29
C VAL A 143 11.58 -16.73 -10.93
N ALA A 144 11.68 -15.45 -10.56
CA ALA A 144 12.21 -15.03 -9.26
C ALA A 144 11.33 -15.51 -8.10
N ILE A 145 9.99 -15.40 -8.24
CA ILE A 145 9.03 -15.92 -7.26
C ILE A 145 9.16 -17.45 -7.15
N THR A 146 9.23 -18.15 -8.29
CA THR A 146 9.40 -19.63 -8.30
C THR A 146 10.70 -20.05 -7.60
N ARG A 147 11.80 -19.34 -7.85
CA ARG A 147 13.08 -19.57 -7.17
C ARG A 147 13.00 -19.32 -5.67
N ALA A 148 12.23 -18.34 -5.23
CA ALA A 148 12.02 -18.09 -3.81
C ALA A 148 11.14 -19.18 -3.15
N LEU A 149 10.13 -19.70 -3.86
CA LEU A 149 9.19 -20.70 -3.37
C LEU A 149 9.74 -22.13 -3.34
N VAL A 150 10.71 -22.46 -4.20
CA VAL A 150 11.20 -23.84 -4.39
C VAL A 150 11.76 -24.49 -3.13
N GLN A 151 12.24 -23.70 -2.17
CA GLN A 151 12.68 -24.15 -0.85
C GLN A 151 11.54 -24.36 0.16
N ASN A 152 10.28 -24.21 -0.27
CA ASN A 152 9.10 -24.28 0.57
C ASN A 152 9.20 -23.36 1.81
N PRO A 153 9.41 -22.04 1.63
CA PRO A 153 9.53 -21.11 2.75
C PRO A 153 8.20 -20.93 3.47
N LYS A 154 8.26 -20.53 4.75
CA LYS A 154 7.06 -20.17 5.52
C LYS A 154 6.58 -18.75 5.27
N ILE A 155 7.49 -17.88 4.86
CA ILE A 155 7.25 -16.46 4.62
C ILE A 155 7.84 -16.08 3.28
N LEU A 156 7.09 -15.34 2.48
CA LEU A 156 7.52 -14.76 1.22
C LEU A 156 7.61 -13.24 1.35
N LEU A 157 8.77 -12.67 1.06
CA LEU A 157 9.01 -11.24 1.05
C LEU A 157 9.19 -10.78 -0.39
N LEU A 158 8.43 -9.78 -0.82
CA LEU A 158 8.43 -9.22 -2.16
C LEU A 158 8.76 -7.72 -2.07
N ASP A 159 9.94 -7.31 -2.50
CA ASP A 159 10.39 -5.92 -2.48
C ASP A 159 10.10 -5.24 -3.83
N GLU A 160 9.07 -4.40 -3.89
CA GLU A 160 8.59 -3.68 -5.07
C GLU A 160 8.56 -4.55 -6.35
N PRO A 161 7.91 -5.72 -6.32
CA PRO A 161 8.06 -6.69 -7.39
C PRO A 161 7.46 -6.26 -8.73
N LEU A 162 6.60 -5.23 -8.75
CA LEU A 162 5.89 -4.75 -9.95
C LEU A 162 6.49 -3.46 -10.55
N SER A 163 7.47 -2.84 -9.89
CA SER A 163 7.99 -1.51 -10.25
C SER A 163 8.61 -1.46 -11.66
N ASN A 164 9.18 -2.56 -12.14
CA ASN A 164 9.85 -2.64 -13.45
C ASN A 164 8.94 -3.09 -14.60
N LEU A 165 7.60 -3.08 -14.40
CA LEU A 165 6.62 -3.54 -15.40
C LEU A 165 5.82 -2.35 -15.95
N ASP A 166 5.40 -2.47 -17.22
CA ASP A 166 4.41 -1.54 -17.79
C ASP A 166 3.04 -1.70 -17.12
N ALA A 167 2.19 -0.67 -17.19
CA ALA A 167 0.92 -0.60 -16.47
C ALA A 167 0.00 -1.79 -16.75
N ARG A 168 -0.11 -2.22 -18.02
CA ARG A 168 -1.00 -3.34 -18.41
C ARG A 168 -0.50 -4.68 -17.87
N LEU A 169 0.80 -4.92 -17.96
CA LEU A 169 1.43 -6.13 -17.46
C LEU A 169 1.38 -6.17 -15.93
N ARG A 170 1.55 -5.01 -15.26
CA ARG A 170 1.45 -4.85 -13.82
C ARG A 170 0.11 -5.33 -13.27
N LEU A 171 -1.01 -4.91 -13.88
CA LEU A 171 -2.35 -5.36 -13.48
C LEU A 171 -2.48 -6.89 -13.53
N LYS A 172 -2.08 -7.49 -14.65
CA LYS A 172 -2.16 -8.95 -14.82
C LYS A 172 -1.29 -9.72 -13.82
N ILE A 173 -0.04 -9.30 -13.65
CA ILE A 173 0.90 -9.98 -12.74
C ILE A 173 0.46 -9.82 -11.27
N ARG A 174 -0.12 -8.68 -10.90
CA ARG A 174 -0.69 -8.44 -9.57
C ARG A 174 -1.77 -9.48 -9.23
N GLU A 175 -2.72 -9.72 -10.13
CA GLU A 175 -3.76 -10.73 -9.95
C GLU A 175 -3.16 -12.14 -9.85
N GLU A 176 -2.17 -12.46 -10.69
CA GLU A 176 -1.48 -13.75 -10.67
C GLU A 176 -0.74 -14.00 -9.35
N ILE A 177 -0.02 -12.99 -8.81
CA ILE A 177 0.68 -13.09 -7.52
C ILE A 177 -0.36 -13.34 -6.42
N ARG A 178 -1.44 -12.53 -6.35
CA ARG A 178 -2.47 -12.71 -5.33
C ARG A 178 -3.04 -14.14 -5.37
N ARG A 179 -3.42 -14.62 -6.56
CA ARG A 179 -3.94 -15.98 -6.73
C ARG A 179 -2.92 -17.03 -6.25
N LEU A 180 -1.67 -16.91 -6.68
CA LEU A 180 -0.60 -17.85 -6.34
C LEU A 180 -0.35 -17.93 -4.83
N VAL A 181 -0.20 -16.80 -4.15
CA VAL A 181 0.09 -16.79 -2.71
C VAL A 181 -1.10 -17.30 -1.89
N LYS A 182 -2.34 -17.05 -2.35
CA LYS A 182 -3.55 -17.56 -1.72
C LYS A 182 -3.72 -19.06 -1.93
N GLU A 183 -3.44 -19.58 -3.11
CA GLU A 183 -3.49 -21.01 -3.43
C GLU A 183 -2.46 -21.82 -2.62
N ILE A 184 -1.25 -21.26 -2.43
CA ILE A 184 -0.20 -21.90 -1.63
C ILE A 184 -0.45 -21.71 -0.13
N GLY A 185 -1.17 -20.67 0.29
CA GLY A 185 -1.41 -20.33 1.69
C GLY A 185 -0.18 -19.79 2.43
N ILE A 186 0.77 -19.18 1.70
CA ILE A 186 2.02 -18.66 2.27
C ILE A 186 1.83 -17.25 2.83
N THR A 187 2.31 -17.01 4.04
CA THR A 187 2.36 -15.66 4.62
C THR A 187 3.26 -14.76 3.76
N THR A 188 2.72 -13.68 3.24
CA THR A 188 3.42 -12.83 2.27
C THR A 188 3.46 -11.38 2.72
N ILE A 189 4.65 -10.77 2.65
CA ILE A 189 4.82 -9.32 2.81
C ILE A 189 5.18 -8.74 1.45
N PHE A 190 4.34 -7.83 1.00
CA PHE A 190 4.46 -7.15 -0.29
C PHE A 190 4.79 -5.68 -0.06
N VAL A 191 5.91 -5.21 -0.57
CA VAL A 191 6.30 -3.79 -0.47
C VAL A 191 5.95 -3.08 -1.74
N THR A 192 5.30 -1.93 -1.63
CA THR A 192 5.04 -1.03 -2.76
C THR A 192 4.91 0.42 -2.28
N HIS A 193 5.01 1.36 -3.21
CA HIS A 193 4.64 2.76 -3.03
C HIS A 193 3.36 3.13 -3.81
N ASP A 194 2.78 2.18 -4.54
CA ASP A 194 1.58 2.35 -5.35
C ASP A 194 0.33 1.94 -4.54
N GLN A 195 -0.60 2.89 -4.38
CA GLN A 195 -1.83 2.68 -3.62
C GLN A 195 -2.74 1.65 -4.27
N GLU A 196 -2.87 1.67 -5.60
CA GLU A 196 -3.75 0.75 -6.33
C GLU A 196 -3.26 -0.69 -6.21
N GLU A 197 -1.93 -0.88 -6.23
CA GLU A 197 -1.34 -2.18 -5.96
C GLU A 197 -1.71 -2.66 -4.55
N ALA A 198 -1.46 -1.83 -3.54
CA ALA A 198 -1.73 -2.17 -2.14
C ALA A 198 -3.22 -2.48 -1.91
N LEU A 199 -4.12 -1.60 -2.37
CA LEU A 199 -5.57 -1.76 -2.19
C LEU A 199 -6.14 -3.04 -2.84
N SER A 200 -5.55 -3.48 -3.95
CA SER A 200 -6.10 -4.59 -4.72
C SER A 200 -5.49 -5.95 -4.39
N ILE A 201 -4.21 -6.00 -3.94
CA ILE A 201 -3.53 -7.28 -3.71
C ILE A 201 -3.65 -7.78 -2.27
N SER A 202 -3.66 -6.88 -1.29
CA SER A 202 -3.48 -7.23 0.12
C SER A 202 -4.77 -7.63 0.85
N ASP A 203 -4.61 -8.34 1.95
CA ASP A 203 -5.65 -8.57 2.95
C ASP A 203 -5.65 -7.43 3.96
N ARG A 204 -4.46 -6.95 4.34
CA ARG A 204 -4.27 -5.77 5.20
C ARG A 204 -3.10 -4.93 4.69
N ILE A 205 -3.15 -3.64 4.98
CA ILE A 205 -2.12 -2.67 4.60
C ILE A 205 -1.54 -2.03 5.86
N VAL A 206 -0.22 -2.02 5.97
CA VAL A 206 0.53 -1.19 6.91
C VAL A 206 0.94 0.08 6.18
N LEU A 207 0.25 1.17 6.43
CA LEU A 207 0.65 2.47 5.90
C LEU A 207 1.66 3.12 6.84
N MET A 208 2.81 3.47 6.29
CA MET A 208 3.95 4.02 7.03
C MET A 208 4.28 5.43 6.57
N ASN A 209 4.70 6.25 7.52
CA ASN A 209 5.33 7.54 7.26
C ASN A 209 6.45 7.80 8.26
N GLU A 210 7.60 8.30 7.82
CA GLU A 210 8.74 8.71 8.67
C GLU A 210 9.13 7.71 9.76
N GLY A 211 9.15 6.42 9.42
CA GLY A 211 9.53 5.35 10.34
C GLY A 211 8.47 4.97 11.37
N VAL A 212 7.23 5.46 11.21
CA VAL A 212 6.08 5.18 12.09
C VAL A 212 4.96 4.52 11.29
N VAL A 213 4.25 3.58 11.90
CA VAL A 213 3.00 3.03 11.36
C VAL A 213 1.88 4.04 11.62
N GLN A 214 1.26 4.53 10.54
CA GLN A 214 0.15 5.47 10.61
C GLN A 214 -1.19 4.75 10.79
N GLN A 215 -1.38 3.66 10.06
CA GLN A 215 -2.55 2.79 10.18
C GLN A 215 -2.22 1.38 9.69
N PHE A 216 -2.78 0.37 10.34
CA PHE A 216 -2.70 -1.02 9.93
C PHE A 216 -4.09 -1.66 9.94
N ASP A 217 -4.69 -1.79 8.77
CA ASP A 217 -6.07 -2.22 8.63
C ASP A 217 -6.33 -2.92 7.28
N ILE A 218 -7.57 -3.36 7.06
CA ILE A 218 -8.03 -3.82 5.74
C ILE A 218 -8.03 -2.65 4.75
N PRO A 219 -7.81 -2.90 3.44
CA PRO A 219 -7.70 -1.85 2.42
C PRO A 219 -8.82 -0.81 2.47
N GLN A 220 -10.07 -1.26 2.59
CA GLN A 220 -11.23 -0.38 2.58
C GLN A 220 -11.26 0.60 3.77
N ASN A 221 -10.80 0.16 4.95
CA ASN A 221 -10.79 1.02 6.14
C ASN A 221 -9.76 2.15 6.04
N LEU A 222 -8.61 1.94 5.34
CA LEU A 222 -7.65 3.04 5.13
C LEU A 222 -8.28 4.18 4.33
N TYR A 223 -9.21 3.87 3.43
CA TYR A 223 -9.90 4.88 2.62
C TYR A 223 -11.09 5.50 3.35
N LEU A 224 -11.99 4.67 3.92
CA LEU A 224 -13.25 5.11 4.54
C LEU A 224 -13.08 5.55 6.00
N GLU A 225 -12.11 4.97 6.73
CA GLU A 225 -11.88 5.20 8.15
C GLU A 225 -10.41 5.60 8.44
N PRO A 226 -9.88 6.64 7.78
CA PRO A 226 -8.52 7.08 8.02
C PRO A 226 -8.38 7.50 9.49
N THR A 227 -7.29 7.08 10.16
CA THR A 227 -7.05 7.39 11.57
C THR A 227 -6.55 8.82 11.79
N ASN A 228 -5.95 9.42 10.78
CA ASN A 228 -5.40 10.77 10.84
C ASN A 228 -5.38 11.44 9.45
N LEU A 229 -5.04 12.72 9.43
CA LEU A 229 -4.98 13.55 8.23
C LEU A 229 -4.00 12.99 7.18
N PHE A 230 -2.83 12.48 7.61
CA PHE A 230 -1.86 11.90 6.69
C PHE A 230 -2.47 10.70 5.92
N VAL A 231 -3.14 9.79 6.63
CA VAL A 231 -3.81 8.63 5.98
C VAL A 231 -4.87 9.12 5.00
N ALA A 232 -5.70 10.09 5.40
CA ALA A 232 -6.75 10.64 4.54
C ALA A 232 -6.19 11.28 3.25
N GLN A 233 -5.08 12.00 3.36
CA GLN A 233 -4.41 12.65 2.22
C GLN A 233 -3.60 11.66 1.37
N PHE A 234 -3.01 10.64 2.00
CA PHE A 234 -2.22 9.65 1.26
C PHE A 234 -3.12 8.68 0.48
N MET A 235 -4.30 8.34 1.01
CA MET A 235 -5.22 7.36 0.41
C MET A 235 -6.27 8.03 -0.47
N GLY A 236 -6.28 7.69 -1.75
CA GLY A 236 -7.25 8.16 -2.75
C GLY A 236 -6.60 8.90 -3.91
N ASN A 237 -7.21 8.76 -5.08
CA ASN A 237 -6.85 9.46 -6.31
C ASN A 237 -8.13 9.82 -7.09
N PRO A 238 -8.51 11.11 -7.14
CA PRO A 238 -7.84 12.28 -6.56
C PRO A 238 -7.77 12.26 -5.03
N ILE A 239 -6.82 13.03 -4.49
CA ILE A 239 -6.67 13.17 -3.03
C ILE A 239 -7.87 13.90 -2.41
N ILE A 240 -8.09 13.70 -1.11
CA ILE A 240 -9.11 14.40 -0.33
C ILE A 240 -8.90 15.92 -0.37
N ASN A 241 -9.99 16.67 -0.52
CA ASN A 241 -9.95 18.13 -0.42
C ASN A 241 -9.86 18.57 1.04
N ILE A 242 -9.05 19.58 1.32
CA ILE A 242 -8.76 20.05 2.68
C ILE A 242 -9.14 21.51 2.81
N PHE A 243 -9.92 21.84 3.86
CA PHE A 243 -10.35 23.19 4.20
C PHE A 243 -10.07 23.46 5.68
N GLU A 244 -9.51 24.61 5.99
CA GLU A 244 -9.39 25.09 7.38
C GLU A 244 -10.65 25.84 7.74
N MET A 245 -11.29 25.48 8.85
CA MET A 245 -12.53 26.08 9.31
C MET A 245 -12.49 26.40 10.79
N ASN A 246 -13.16 27.52 11.18
CA ASN A 246 -13.30 27.93 12.58
C ASN A 246 -14.63 27.41 13.14
N LYS A 247 -14.60 26.90 14.37
CA LYS A 247 -15.82 26.45 15.06
C LYS A 247 -16.49 27.63 15.75
N GLU A 248 -17.73 27.90 15.40
CA GLU A 248 -18.63 28.84 16.06
C GLU A 248 -19.91 28.10 16.47
N ASP A 249 -20.08 27.84 17.75
CA ASP A 249 -21.18 27.01 18.27
C ASP A 249 -21.29 25.64 17.58
N ASN A 250 -22.38 25.39 16.84
CA ASN A 250 -22.62 24.15 16.09
C ASN A 250 -22.35 24.29 14.59
N ILE A 251 -21.55 25.26 14.18
CA ILE A 251 -21.20 25.51 12.77
C ILE A 251 -19.69 25.57 12.64
N LEU A 252 -19.15 24.92 11.60
CA LEU A 252 -17.79 25.16 11.12
C LEU A 252 -17.87 26.23 10.04
N LYS A 253 -17.30 27.39 10.33
CA LYS A 253 -17.24 28.54 9.43
C LYS A 253 -16.03 28.46 8.53
N GLY A 254 -16.28 28.38 7.23
CA GLY A 254 -15.27 28.48 6.18
C GLY A 254 -15.36 29.82 5.44
N GLU A 255 -14.38 30.13 4.60
CA GLU A 255 -14.42 31.35 3.80
C GLU A 255 -15.52 31.32 2.73
N HIS A 256 -16.06 30.14 2.35
CA HIS A 256 -16.99 29.99 1.21
C HIS A 256 -18.23 29.23 1.50
N PHE A 257 -18.16 28.30 2.42
CA PHE A 257 -19.29 27.51 2.86
C PHE A 257 -19.12 27.18 4.33
N ASP A 258 -20.24 26.95 4.97
CA ASP A 258 -20.32 26.55 6.37
C ASP A 258 -20.76 25.09 6.44
N ILE A 259 -20.34 24.39 7.48
CA ILE A 259 -20.78 23.01 7.78
C ILE A 259 -21.57 23.03 9.08
N ASP A 260 -22.85 22.62 9.03
CA ASP A 260 -23.67 22.45 10.20
C ASP A 260 -23.32 21.11 10.91
N LEU A 261 -22.74 21.19 12.07
CA LEU A 261 -22.36 20.03 12.88
C LEU A 261 -23.54 19.17 13.32
N ASN A 262 -24.76 19.74 13.35
CA ASN A 262 -25.97 18.99 13.68
C ASN A 262 -26.37 17.99 12.59
N LEU A 263 -25.89 18.18 11.35
CA LEU A 263 -26.14 17.28 10.23
C LEU A 263 -25.15 16.11 10.20
N LEU A 264 -24.06 16.17 11.00
CA LEU A 264 -23.11 15.09 11.11
C LEU A 264 -23.66 13.93 11.96
N LEU A 265 -23.29 12.71 11.60
CA LEU A 265 -23.71 11.50 12.32
C LEU A 265 -23.03 11.42 13.69
N LYS A 266 -23.80 11.41 14.76
CA LYS A 266 -23.29 11.46 16.14
C LYS A 266 -22.39 10.29 16.53
N ASP A 267 -22.65 9.11 15.97
CA ASP A 267 -21.89 7.88 16.21
C ASP A 267 -20.51 7.86 15.53
N ARG A 268 -20.25 8.75 14.58
CA ARG A 268 -18.94 8.89 13.91
C ARG A 268 -17.95 9.75 14.68
N PHE A 269 -18.40 10.56 15.65
CA PHE A 269 -17.48 11.35 16.46
C PHE A 269 -16.58 10.46 17.33
N LYS A 270 -15.27 10.65 17.23
CA LYS A 270 -14.25 9.95 18.00
C LYS A 270 -13.93 10.65 19.32
N SER A 271 -14.15 11.97 19.37
CA SER A 271 -13.96 12.81 20.55
C SER A 271 -14.86 14.05 20.49
N GLU A 272 -14.98 14.78 21.61
CA GLU A 272 -15.64 16.08 21.64
C GLU A 272 -14.85 17.12 20.85
N LEU A 273 -15.55 18.07 20.23
CA LEU A 273 -14.97 19.17 19.49
C LEU A 273 -14.63 20.33 20.43
N THR A 274 -13.42 20.37 20.96
CA THR A 274 -12.96 21.33 21.96
C THR A 274 -12.08 22.46 21.41
N GLU A 275 -11.58 22.32 20.18
CA GLU A 275 -10.71 23.31 19.54
C GLU A 275 -11.54 24.41 18.83
N GLU A 276 -10.91 25.57 18.61
CA GLU A 276 -11.50 26.68 17.83
C GLU A 276 -11.36 26.48 16.33
N LYS A 277 -10.36 25.68 15.90
CA LYS A 277 -10.06 25.41 14.50
C LYS A 277 -10.01 23.93 14.21
N TYR A 278 -10.50 23.56 13.04
CA TYR A 278 -10.48 22.20 12.52
C TYR A 278 -10.04 22.17 11.07
N ILE A 279 -9.40 21.08 10.70
CA ILE A 279 -9.14 20.73 9.31
C ILE A 279 -10.28 19.83 8.85
N VAL A 280 -10.99 20.28 7.82
CA VAL A 280 -12.11 19.55 7.21
C VAL A 280 -11.62 18.86 5.95
N GLY A 281 -11.75 17.55 5.89
CA GLY A 281 -11.46 16.75 4.70
C GLY A 281 -12.76 16.36 4.00
N ILE A 282 -12.84 16.54 2.67
CA ILE A 282 -13.98 16.12 1.86
C ILE A 282 -13.46 15.34 0.66
N ARG A 283 -13.88 14.07 0.52
CA ARG A 283 -13.50 13.26 -0.64
C ARG A 283 -14.12 13.83 -1.93
N PRO A 284 -13.42 13.78 -3.06
CA PRO A 284 -13.89 14.36 -4.32
C PRO A 284 -15.25 13.87 -4.80
N GLU A 285 -15.60 12.62 -4.55
CA GLU A 285 -16.89 12.02 -4.92
C GLU A 285 -18.09 12.48 -4.10
N TYR A 286 -17.85 13.20 -2.98
CA TYR A 286 -18.89 13.75 -2.12
C TYR A 286 -19.20 15.23 -2.37
N PHE A 287 -18.53 15.87 -3.34
CA PHE A 287 -19.02 17.12 -3.92
C PHE A 287 -20.05 16.80 -4.99
N ILE A 288 -21.29 17.18 -4.75
CA ILE A 288 -22.44 16.87 -5.62
C ILE A 288 -22.86 18.13 -6.34
N THR A 289 -23.00 18.07 -7.66
CA THR A 289 -23.57 19.18 -8.43
C THR A 289 -25.03 19.36 -8.09
N SER A 290 -25.47 20.59 -7.77
CA SER A 290 -26.81 20.87 -7.31
C SER A 290 -27.31 22.26 -7.75
N GLU A 291 -28.58 22.34 -8.08
CA GLU A 291 -29.27 23.65 -8.27
C GLU A 291 -29.44 24.40 -6.94
N ASN A 292 -29.73 23.66 -5.86
CA ASN A 292 -29.77 24.16 -4.48
C ASN A 292 -28.38 23.99 -3.82
N HIS A 293 -27.39 24.70 -4.35
CA HIS A 293 -26.00 24.56 -4.00
C HIS A 293 -25.62 25.28 -2.69
N LEU A 294 -24.66 24.71 -1.99
CA LEU A 294 -24.01 25.31 -0.82
C LEU A 294 -23.07 26.46 -1.24
N PHE A 295 -22.37 26.28 -2.36
CA PHE A 295 -21.55 27.31 -2.99
C PHE A 295 -21.55 27.14 -4.51
N LYS A 296 -21.20 28.24 -5.23
CA LYS A 296 -21.07 28.24 -6.68
C LYS A 296 -19.66 28.69 -7.07
N THR A 297 -19.08 28.00 -8.03
CA THR A 297 -17.71 28.29 -8.44
C THR A 297 -17.52 28.08 -9.95
N LYS A 298 -16.49 28.69 -10.49
CA LYS A 298 -16.08 28.51 -11.88
C LYS A 298 -15.17 27.30 -12.02
N ILE A 299 -15.46 26.43 -12.98
CA ILE A 299 -14.63 25.27 -13.30
C ILE A 299 -13.37 25.73 -14.05
N GLU A 300 -12.19 25.35 -13.52
CA GLU A 300 -10.89 25.69 -14.12
C GLU A 300 -10.48 24.68 -15.19
N THR A 301 -10.52 23.39 -14.85
CA THR A 301 -10.18 22.31 -15.81
C THR A 301 -11.10 21.11 -15.65
N VAL A 302 -11.24 20.34 -16.72
CA VAL A 302 -12.08 19.14 -16.80
C VAL A 302 -11.26 17.99 -17.36
N GLU A 303 -11.15 16.89 -16.63
CA GLU A 303 -10.47 15.66 -17.03
C GLU A 303 -11.49 14.53 -17.22
N LEU A 304 -11.66 14.04 -18.44
CA LEU A 304 -12.59 12.94 -18.75
C LEU A 304 -11.87 11.59 -18.64
N ILE A 305 -12.28 10.76 -17.67
CA ILE A 305 -11.68 9.44 -17.41
C ILE A 305 -12.76 8.36 -17.49
N GLY A 306 -13.02 7.88 -18.70
CA GLY A 306 -14.06 6.86 -18.93
C GLY A 306 -15.46 7.38 -18.63
N LYS A 307 -16.13 6.85 -17.61
CA LYS A 307 -17.45 7.31 -17.14
C LYS A 307 -17.38 8.49 -16.16
N ASP A 308 -16.21 8.71 -15.58
CA ASP A 308 -16.01 9.72 -14.56
C ASP A 308 -15.43 10.99 -15.17
N CYS A 309 -15.84 12.12 -14.64
CA CYS A 309 -15.37 13.45 -14.98
C CYS A 309 -14.76 14.07 -13.72
N ILE A 310 -13.45 14.32 -13.72
CA ILE A 310 -12.82 15.06 -12.62
C ILE A 310 -12.86 16.53 -12.99
N VAL A 311 -13.55 17.31 -12.17
CA VAL A 311 -13.60 18.76 -12.31
C VAL A 311 -12.73 19.41 -11.24
N ASN A 312 -11.86 20.33 -11.68
CA ASN A 312 -11.00 21.11 -10.80
C ASN A 312 -11.54 22.54 -10.72
N PHE A 313 -11.65 23.05 -9.52
CA PHE A 313 -12.17 24.39 -9.25
C PHE A 313 -11.46 25.02 -8.06
N ASN A 314 -11.59 26.33 -7.95
CA ASN A 314 -11.00 27.08 -6.85
C ASN A 314 -12.10 27.63 -5.95
N VAL A 315 -11.96 27.33 -4.66
CA VAL A 315 -12.84 27.88 -3.62
C VAL A 315 -11.96 28.81 -2.80
N ASN A 316 -11.93 30.12 -3.17
CA ASN A 316 -11.14 31.23 -2.60
C ASN A 316 -9.69 30.92 -2.24
N GLY A 317 -8.94 30.44 -3.21
CA GLY A 317 -7.52 30.14 -3.04
C GLY A 317 -7.25 28.69 -2.67
N VAL A 318 -8.28 27.89 -2.31
CA VAL A 318 -8.14 26.44 -2.10
C VAL A 318 -8.54 25.71 -3.38
N TYR A 319 -7.59 25.02 -4.00
CA TYR A 319 -7.87 24.11 -5.11
C TYR A 319 -8.59 22.87 -4.63
N ALA A 320 -9.75 22.61 -5.21
CA ALA A 320 -10.58 21.46 -4.90
C ALA A 320 -10.91 20.66 -6.17
N LYS A 321 -11.24 19.39 -5.96
CA LYS A 321 -11.64 18.46 -7.02
C LYS A 321 -12.97 17.80 -6.67
N SER A 322 -13.80 17.60 -7.68
CA SER A 322 -14.97 16.72 -7.58
C SER A 322 -14.90 15.64 -8.65
N ILE A 323 -15.45 14.48 -8.35
CA ILE A 323 -15.71 13.41 -9.32
C ILE A 323 -17.20 13.44 -9.64
N THR A 324 -17.52 13.73 -10.88
CA THR A 324 -18.91 13.78 -11.38
C THR A 324 -19.10 12.77 -12.52
N ASP A 325 -20.36 12.52 -12.90
CA ASP A 325 -20.67 11.70 -14.07
C ASP A 325 -20.42 12.51 -15.37
N VAL A 326 -19.79 11.90 -16.36
CA VAL A 326 -19.53 12.54 -17.67
C VAL A 326 -20.80 13.06 -18.36
N ASN A 327 -21.97 12.46 -18.08
CA ASN A 327 -23.24 12.87 -18.63
C ASN A 327 -23.72 14.24 -18.14
N GLN A 328 -23.13 14.80 -17.10
CA GLN A 328 -23.43 16.17 -16.65
C GLN A 328 -22.92 17.24 -17.62
N ASN A 329 -22.08 16.88 -18.59
CA ASN A 329 -21.58 17.76 -19.65
C ASN A 329 -20.92 19.06 -19.15
N ILE A 330 -20.29 19.02 -17.98
CA ILE A 330 -19.57 20.17 -17.40
C ILE A 330 -18.37 20.50 -18.27
N ARG A 331 -18.14 21.79 -18.51
CA ARG A 331 -17.04 22.31 -19.32
C ARG A 331 -16.19 23.29 -18.53
N GLU A 332 -14.97 23.51 -19.02
CA GLU A 332 -14.11 24.57 -18.51
C GLU A 332 -14.80 25.93 -18.65
N ASN A 333 -14.66 26.73 -17.63
CA ASN A 333 -15.29 28.06 -17.45
C ASN A 333 -16.80 28.05 -17.16
N ASP A 334 -17.48 26.89 -17.06
CA ASP A 334 -18.83 26.83 -16.57
C ASP A 334 -18.89 27.25 -15.10
N GLU A 335 -19.98 27.92 -14.72
CA GLU A 335 -20.31 28.17 -13.32
C GLU A 335 -21.18 27.02 -12.79
N VAL A 336 -20.63 26.22 -11.87
CA VAL A 336 -21.30 25.06 -11.31
C VAL A 336 -21.56 25.26 -9.82
N GLY A 337 -22.80 24.93 -9.41
CA GLY A 337 -23.18 24.88 -8.00
C GLY A 337 -22.88 23.52 -7.40
N PHE A 338 -22.23 23.50 -6.23
CA PHE A 338 -21.92 22.29 -5.48
C PHE A 338 -22.62 22.26 -4.13
N ASP A 339 -23.11 21.10 -3.79
CA ASP A 339 -23.51 20.70 -2.44
C ASP A 339 -22.53 19.63 -1.93
N ILE A 340 -22.59 19.26 -0.65
CA ILE A 340 -21.71 18.29 -0.02
C ILE A 340 -22.55 17.18 0.59
N ASP A 341 -22.27 15.93 0.24
CA ASP A 341 -22.77 14.81 1.01
C ASP A 341 -21.97 14.70 2.32
N TYR A 342 -22.66 14.90 3.43
CA TYR A 342 -22.09 14.91 4.78
C TYR A 342 -21.47 13.58 5.18
N ASN A 343 -21.77 12.47 4.49
CA ASN A 343 -21.13 11.18 4.70
C ASN A 343 -19.65 11.18 4.31
N GLY A 344 -19.25 12.07 3.41
CA GLY A 344 -17.86 12.22 2.94
C GLY A 344 -17.01 13.22 3.72
N ILE A 345 -17.54 13.78 4.81
CA ILE A 345 -16.83 14.74 5.64
C ILE A 345 -16.00 14.02 6.71
N TYR A 346 -14.78 14.48 6.89
CA TYR A 346 -13.87 14.09 7.96
C TYR A 346 -13.38 15.34 8.68
N LEU A 347 -13.31 15.28 10.01
CA LEU A 347 -12.76 16.38 10.81
C LEU A 347 -11.47 15.93 11.49
N PHE A 348 -10.46 16.78 11.41
CA PHE A 348 -9.16 16.59 12.06
C PHE A 348 -8.84 17.82 12.91
N GLN A 349 -8.16 17.59 14.01
CA GLN A 349 -7.51 18.65 14.78
C GLN A 349 -6.33 19.23 14.00
N GLU A 350 -5.79 20.38 14.40
CA GLU A 350 -4.61 20.99 13.76
C GLU A 350 -3.38 20.06 13.79
N ASN A 351 -3.26 19.19 14.79
CA ASN A 351 -2.22 18.17 14.89
C ASN A 351 -2.44 16.95 13.97
N GLY A 352 -3.52 16.95 13.20
CA GLY A 352 -3.87 15.89 12.26
C GLY A 352 -4.62 14.70 12.86
N VAL A 353 -4.94 14.69 14.13
CA VAL A 353 -5.74 13.61 14.76
C VAL A 353 -7.19 13.71 14.29
N ARG A 354 -7.77 12.59 13.85
CA ARG A 354 -9.17 12.55 13.43
C ARG A 354 -10.10 12.60 14.63
N VAL A 355 -11.11 13.48 14.56
CA VAL A 355 -12.17 13.61 15.55
C VAL A 355 -13.56 13.24 15.05
N TYR A 356 -13.75 13.20 13.70
CA TYR A 356 -14.99 12.76 13.03
C TYR A 356 -14.73 11.99 11.75
#